data_c886f9735fa615d301364fa22dc57ee6
#
_entry.id   c886f9735fa615d301364fa22dc57ee6
#
_cell.length_a   1.000
_cell.length_b   1.000
_cell.length_c   1.000
_cell.angle_alpha   90.00
_cell.angle_beta   90.00
_cell.angle_gamma   90.00
#
_symmetry.space_group_name_H-M   'P 1'
#
loop_
_entity.id
_entity.type
_entity.pdbx_description
1 polymer ?
#
loop_
_entity_poly.entity_id
_entity_poly.type
_entity_poly.pdbx_seq_one_letter_code
_entity_poly.pdbx_strand_id
1 'polypeptide(L)'
;FDRSDLDLLLGAPLPAARILAAKATAIAASTLGSIALLVLPLVNMGAILGEPVWLAAYPTLISLALLATALGLGISIGLFFLVGPRRARTFTQMTGALIAGGFVLGAQAIAVLPESMRVGITRALEHTAAGSGLSEIAFLPVHALQGNARALTVLIALSVLLFALAVNVLANRFAAAALAATGAPSGRDRATGPRRGIRFRSSL
;
A
#
# COMPACT_ATOMS: atom_id res chain seq x y z
N PHE A 1 8.19 -16.16 -6.02
CA PHE A 1 6.94 -16.22 -6.82
C PHE A 1 7.30 -16.79 -8.18
N ASP A 2 6.93 -18.02 -8.43
CA ASP A 2 7.20 -18.71 -9.69
C ASP A 2 6.32 -18.14 -10.81
N ARG A 3 6.90 -18.01 -12.00
CA ARG A 3 6.19 -17.59 -13.22
C ARG A 3 4.97 -18.46 -13.52
N SER A 4 5.00 -19.72 -13.09
CA SER A 4 3.90 -20.70 -13.25
C SER A 4 2.61 -20.32 -12.52
N ASP A 5 2.70 -19.64 -11.37
CA ASP A 5 1.52 -19.19 -10.61
C ASP A 5 0.77 -18.06 -11.33
N LEU A 6 1.49 -17.22 -12.07
CA LEU A 6 0.87 -16.15 -12.85
C LEU A 6 0.12 -16.68 -14.07
N ASP A 7 0.67 -17.70 -14.75
CA ASP A 7 0.02 -18.30 -15.93
C ASP A 7 -1.26 -19.05 -15.54
N LEU A 8 -1.26 -19.74 -14.38
CA LEU A 8 -2.46 -20.40 -13.85
C LEU A 8 -3.54 -19.39 -13.40
N LEU A 9 -3.14 -18.27 -12.82
CA LEU A 9 -4.07 -17.22 -12.38
C LEU A 9 -4.64 -16.41 -13.56
N LEU A 10 -3.87 -16.24 -14.63
CA LEU A 10 -4.33 -15.57 -15.86
C LEU A 10 -5.21 -16.48 -16.73
N GLY A 11 -5.10 -17.82 -16.60
CA GLY A 11 -5.98 -18.80 -17.24
C GLY A 11 -7.34 -18.98 -16.54
N ALA A 12 -7.51 -18.49 -15.32
CA ALA A 12 -8.77 -18.54 -14.61
C ALA A 12 -9.72 -17.42 -15.08
N PRO A 13 -11.01 -17.66 -15.27
CA PRO A 13 -11.99 -16.66 -15.70
C PRO A 13 -12.37 -15.67 -14.58
N LEU A 14 -11.38 -15.24 -13.79
CA LEU A 14 -11.56 -14.32 -12.68
C LEU A 14 -11.22 -12.89 -13.12
N PRO A 15 -12.03 -11.89 -12.75
CA PRO A 15 -11.74 -10.50 -13.06
C PRO A 15 -10.42 -10.08 -12.36
N ALA A 16 -9.55 -9.41 -13.10
CA ALA A 16 -8.24 -8.95 -12.62
C ALA A 16 -8.32 -8.20 -11.27
N ALA A 17 -9.42 -7.48 -11.04
CA ALA A 17 -9.69 -6.79 -9.78
C ALA A 17 -9.73 -7.73 -8.57
N ARG A 18 -10.31 -8.94 -8.70
CA ARG A 18 -10.36 -9.91 -7.59
C ARG A 18 -8.99 -10.49 -7.27
N ILE A 19 -8.18 -10.76 -8.30
CA ILE A 19 -6.82 -11.27 -8.13
C ILE A 19 -5.96 -10.23 -7.41
N LEU A 20 -6.06 -8.97 -7.81
CA LEU A 20 -5.32 -7.87 -7.19
C LEU A 20 -5.80 -7.59 -5.77
N ALA A 21 -7.11 -7.62 -5.52
CA ALA A 21 -7.66 -7.49 -4.18
C ALA A 21 -7.15 -8.60 -3.26
N ALA A 22 -7.16 -9.86 -3.71
CA ALA A 22 -6.62 -10.98 -2.94
C ALA A 22 -5.12 -10.83 -2.64
N LYS A 23 -4.32 -10.37 -3.60
CA LYS A 23 -2.90 -10.08 -3.37
C LYS A 23 -2.69 -8.92 -2.40
N ALA A 24 -3.43 -7.83 -2.55
CA ALA A 24 -3.34 -6.68 -1.67
C ALA A 24 -3.75 -7.04 -0.23
N THR A 25 -4.82 -7.81 -0.05
CA THR A 25 -5.24 -8.30 1.27
C THR A 25 -4.22 -9.27 1.87
N ALA A 26 -3.60 -10.13 1.07
CA ALA A 26 -2.52 -11.01 1.53
C ALA A 26 -1.29 -10.22 2.01
N ILE A 27 -0.92 -9.14 1.31
CA ILE A 27 0.16 -8.24 1.73
C ILE A 27 -0.21 -7.54 3.04
N ALA A 28 -1.43 -6.99 3.15
CA ALA A 28 -1.91 -6.35 4.38
C ALA A 28 -1.92 -7.33 5.55
N ALA A 29 -2.39 -8.56 5.35
CA ALA A 29 -2.42 -9.61 6.37
C ALA A 29 -1.00 -10.03 6.81
N SER A 30 -0.06 -10.16 5.86
CA SER A 30 1.33 -10.47 6.15
C SER A 30 2.01 -9.35 6.96
N THR A 31 1.78 -8.10 6.58
CA THR A 31 2.29 -6.92 7.30
C THR A 31 1.71 -6.87 8.71
N LEU A 32 0.39 -7.04 8.83
CA LEU A 32 -0.29 -7.10 10.12
C LEU A 32 0.26 -8.23 10.99
N GLY A 33 0.40 -9.45 10.45
CA GLY A 33 0.90 -10.60 11.17
C GLY A 33 2.30 -10.40 11.72
N SER A 34 3.20 -9.80 10.94
CA SER A 34 4.57 -9.50 11.37
C SER A 34 4.61 -8.50 12.53
N ILE A 35 3.80 -7.45 12.48
CA ILE A 35 3.72 -6.43 13.54
C ILE A 35 2.96 -6.98 14.75
N ALA A 36 1.87 -7.70 14.52
CA ALA A 36 1.03 -8.27 15.55
C ALA A 36 1.81 -9.23 16.46
N LEU A 37 2.67 -10.06 15.88
CA LEU A 37 3.52 -10.99 16.64
C LEU A 37 4.35 -10.27 17.72
N LEU A 38 4.81 -9.06 17.44
CA LEU A 38 5.62 -8.27 18.36
C LEU A 38 4.77 -7.41 19.30
N VAL A 39 3.69 -6.82 18.81
CA VAL A 39 2.91 -5.81 19.52
C VAL A 39 1.78 -6.42 20.37
N LEU A 40 1.13 -7.49 19.89
CA LEU A 40 -0.02 -8.07 20.61
C LEU A 40 0.30 -8.61 22.02
N PRO A 41 1.46 -9.25 22.29
CA PRO A 41 1.80 -9.63 23.65
C PRO A 41 1.82 -8.44 24.61
N LEU A 42 2.35 -7.29 24.18
CA LEU A 42 2.40 -6.06 24.99
C LEU A 42 0.99 -5.47 25.18
N VAL A 43 0.19 -5.45 24.13
CA VAL A 43 -1.22 -5.00 24.18
C VAL A 43 -2.03 -5.85 25.16
N ASN A 44 -1.90 -7.19 25.08
CA ASN A 44 -2.62 -8.09 25.97
C ASN A 44 -2.16 -7.93 27.43
N MET A 45 -0.87 -7.79 27.65
CA MET A 45 -0.32 -7.52 28.97
C MET A 45 -0.86 -6.21 29.55
N GLY A 46 -0.87 -5.15 28.73
CA GLY A 46 -1.45 -3.86 29.11
C GLY A 46 -2.94 -3.94 29.43
N ALA A 47 -3.72 -4.71 28.65
CA ALA A 47 -5.15 -4.89 28.87
C ALA A 47 -5.45 -5.70 30.15
N ILE A 48 -4.60 -6.67 30.51
CA ILE A 48 -4.78 -7.50 31.71
C ILE A 48 -4.35 -6.75 32.99
N LEU A 49 -3.24 -6.02 32.93
CA LEU A 49 -2.63 -5.35 34.09
C LEU A 49 -3.12 -3.92 34.26
N GLY A 50 -3.67 -3.30 33.26
CA GLY A 50 -4.00 -1.88 33.24
C GLY A 50 -5.46 -1.63 32.87
N GLU A 51 -5.67 -0.99 31.71
CA GLU A 51 -6.98 -0.51 31.30
C GLU A 51 -7.44 -1.16 30.01
N PRO A 52 -8.75 -1.39 29.82
CA PRO A 52 -9.30 -1.99 28.60
C PRO A 52 -9.07 -1.13 27.34
N VAL A 53 -8.62 0.11 27.50
CA VAL A 53 -8.26 1.02 26.38
C VAL A 53 -7.19 0.40 25.46
N TRP A 54 -6.32 -0.47 25.98
CA TRP A 54 -5.32 -1.17 25.19
C TRP A 54 -5.92 -2.04 24.08
N LEU A 55 -7.18 -2.48 24.23
CA LEU A 55 -7.86 -3.25 23.19
C LEU A 55 -8.13 -2.42 21.92
N ALA A 56 -8.11 -1.09 22.00
CA ALA A 56 -8.21 -0.21 20.83
C ALA A 56 -7.00 -0.36 19.88
N ALA A 57 -5.90 -0.94 20.35
CA ALA A 57 -4.75 -1.24 19.50
C ALA A 57 -5.06 -2.26 18.39
N TYR A 58 -5.96 -3.22 18.61
CA TYR A 58 -6.32 -4.21 17.59
C TYR A 58 -6.89 -3.56 16.31
N PRO A 59 -8.01 -2.82 16.36
CA PRO A 59 -8.54 -2.18 15.18
C PRO A 59 -7.63 -1.09 14.63
N THR A 60 -6.83 -0.44 15.47
CA THR A 60 -5.84 0.55 15.03
C THR A 60 -4.74 -0.11 14.21
N LEU A 61 -4.18 -1.25 14.63
CA LEU A 61 -3.17 -2.00 13.88
C LEU A 61 -3.71 -2.50 12.54
N ILE A 62 -4.94 -3.00 12.51
CA ILE A 62 -5.59 -3.43 11.25
C ILE A 62 -5.69 -2.23 10.29
N SER A 63 -6.17 -1.10 10.79
CA SER A 63 -6.30 0.12 9.99
C SER A 63 -4.96 0.61 9.46
N LEU A 64 -3.92 0.59 10.29
CA LEU A 64 -2.56 0.97 9.88
C LEU A 64 -1.98 0.02 8.84
N ALA A 65 -2.22 -1.29 8.94
CA ALA A 65 -1.77 -2.26 7.95
C ALA A 65 -2.44 -2.03 6.59
N LEU A 66 -3.75 -1.75 6.58
CA LEU A 66 -4.48 -1.39 5.36
C LEU A 66 -3.97 -0.08 4.76
N LEU A 67 -3.76 0.94 5.58
CA LEU A 67 -3.25 2.24 5.15
C LEU A 67 -1.83 2.12 4.56
N ALA A 68 -0.94 1.42 5.26
CA ALA A 68 0.43 1.18 4.79
C ALA A 68 0.45 0.42 3.45
N THR A 69 -0.41 -0.58 3.31
CA THR A 69 -0.55 -1.33 2.05
C THR A 69 -1.09 -0.44 0.93
N ALA A 70 -2.10 0.38 1.21
CA ALA A 70 -2.65 1.33 0.24
C ALA A 70 -1.61 2.34 -0.24
N LEU A 71 -0.85 2.92 0.69
CA LEU A 71 0.23 3.86 0.39
C LEU A 71 1.36 3.18 -0.39
N GLY A 72 1.77 1.97 0.01
CA GLY A 72 2.79 1.19 -0.69
C GLY A 72 2.39 0.87 -2.14
N LEU A 73 1.13 0.48 -2.38
CA LEU A 73 0.59 0.29 -3.71
C LEU A 73 0.56 1.59 -4.51
N GLY A 74 0.10 2.69 -3.90
CA GLY A 74 0.07 4.00 -4.52
C GLY A 74 1.45 4.49 -4.95
N ILE A 75 2.44 4.38 -4.07
CA ILE A 75 3.84 4.73 -4.35
C ILE A 75 4.39 3.85 -5.48
N SER A 76 4.13 2.55 -5.43
CA SER A 76 4.59 1.61 -6.47
C SER A 76 4.02 1.95 -7.84
N ILE A 77 2.74 2.29 -7.91
CA ILE A 77 2.08 2.74 -9.14
C ILE A 77 2.69 4.06 -9.62
N GLY A 78 2.83 5.04 -8.73
CA GLY A 78 3.42 6.35 -9.04
C GLY A 78 4.84 6.20 -9.59
N LEU A 79 5.67 5.39 -8.95
CA LEU A 79 7.04 5.13 -9.39
C LEU A 79 7.09 4.45 -10.77
N PHE A 80 6.18 3.50 -11.01
CA PHE A 80 6.09 2.81 -12.29
C PHE A 80 5.83 3.79 -13.45
N PHE A 81 5.00 4.81 -13.21
CA PHE A 81 4.71 5.84 -14.21
C PHE A 81 5.83 6.85 -14.39
N LEU A 82 6.50 7.24 -13.31
CA LEU A 82 7.53 8.28 -13.34
C LEU A 82 8.87 7.77 -13.88
N VAL A 83 9.26 6.55 -13.53
CA VAL A 83 10.63 6.03 -13.74
C VAL A 83 10.67 4.87 -14.73
N GLY A 84 9.50 4.29 -15.04
CA GLY A 84 9.36 3.14 -15.93
C GLY A 84 9.68 1.80 -15.26
N PRO A 85 9.26 0.67 -15.89
CA PRO A 85 9.24 -0.66 -15.24
C PRO A 85 10.62 -1.20 -14.86
N ARG A 86 11.67 -0.88 -15.63
CA ARG A 86 13.02 -1.40 -15.38
C ARG A 86 13.70 -0.76 -14.17
N ARG A 87 13.44 0.51 -13.92
CA ARG A 87 14.04 1.27 -12.81
C ARG A 87 13.17 1.27 -11.55
N ALA A 88 11.86 1.07 -11.69
CA ALA A 88 10.93 1.09 -10.57
C ALA A 88 11.31 0.12 -9.45
N ARG A 89 11.81 -1.08 -9.77
CA ARG A 89 12.24 -2.07 -8.77
C ARG A 89 13.39 -1.57 -7.90
N THR A 90 14.41 -1.00 -8.51
CA THR A 90 15.58 -0.46 -7.80
C THR A 90 15.19 0.74 -6.95
N PHE A 91 14.38 1.65 -7.49
CA PHE A 91 13.87 2.80 -6.75
C PHE A 91 12.99 2.41 -5.56
N THR A 92 12.10 1.44 -5.71
CA THR A 92 11.27 0.94 -4.60
C THR A 92 12.13 0.36 -3.47
N GLN A 93 13.18 -0.40 -3.80
CA GLN A 93 14.11 -0.94 -2.81
C GLN A 93 14.90 0.16 -2.11
N MET A 94 15.41 1.14 -2.85
CA MET A 94 16.13 2.28 -2.29
C MET A 94 15.24 3.14 -1.41
N THR A 95 14.02 3.45 -1.85
CA THR A 95 13.05 4.23 -1.08
C THR A 95 12.65 3.48 0.20
N GLY A 96 12.40 2.18 0.12
CA GLY A 96 12.10 1.35 1.28
C GLY A 96 13.25 1.33 2.28
N ALA A 97 14.49 1.15 1.81
CA ALA A 97 15.68 1.18 2.66
C ALA A 97 15.90 2.55 3.29
N LEU A 98 15.68 3.63 2.54
CA LEU A 98 15.81 5.00 3.05
C LEU A 98 14.77 5.32 4.13
N ILE A 99 13.52 4.92 3.92
CA ILE A 99 12.44 5.11 4.91
C ILE A 99 12.72 4.28 6.17
N ALA A 100 13.05 3.00 6.01
CA ALA A 100 13.34 2.11 7.14
C ALA A 100 14.60 2.56 7.91
N GLY A 101 15.68 2.87 7.20
CA GLY A 101 16.92 3.39 7.79
C GLY A 101 16.72 4.74 8.46
N GLY A 102 15.99 5.66 7.81
CA GLY A 102 15.65 6.96 8.37
C GLY A 102 14.81 6.86 9.64
N PHE A 103 13.85 5.93 9.68
CA PHE A 103 13.04 5.66 10.86
C PHE A 103 13.89 5.13 12.03
N VAL A 104 14.74 4.13 11.76
CA VAL A 104 15.62 3.54 12.79
C VAL A 104 16.61 4.58 13.32
N LEU A 105 17.28 5.30 12.43
CA LEU A 105 18.23 6.35 12.82
C LEU A 105 17.54 7.50 13.55
N GLY A 106 16.36 7.91 13.10
CA GLY A 106 15.55 8.94 13.77
C GLY A 106 15.11 8.52 15.17
N ALA A 107 14.64 7.30 15.34
CA ALA A 107 14.26 6.76 16.63
C ALA A 107 15.47 6.66 17.57
N GLN A 108 16.63 6.22 17.09
CA GLN A 108 17.86 6.17 17.85
C GLN A 108 18.37 7.58 18.21
N ALA A 109 18.34 8.51 17.28
CA ALA A 109 18.73 9.89 17.53
C ALA A 109 17.88 10.52 18.64
N ILE A 110 16.57 10.32 18.61
CA ILE A 110 15.65 10.81 19.66
C ILE A 110 15.96 10.15 21.01
N ALA A 111 16.34 8.87 21.03
CA ALA A 111 16.66 8.15 22.28
C ALA A 111 17.94 8.68 22.96
N VAL A 112 18.91 9.15 22.18
CA VAL A 112 20.21 9.67 22.67
C VAL A 112 20.16 11.16 23.01
N LEU A 113 19.17 11.90 22.49
CA LEU A 113 19.02 13.33 22.72
C LEU A 113 18.72 13.66 24.19
N PRO A 114 19.31 14.73 24.75
CA PRO A 114 18.95 15.26 26.06
C PRO A 114 17.47 15.63 26.12
N GLU A 115 16.88 15.49 27.32
CA GLU A 115 15.44 15.68 27.52
C GLU A 115 14.96 17.09 27.10
N SER A 116 15.78 18.12 27.32
CA SER A 116 15.50 19.48 26.88
C SER A 116 15.35 19.63 25.36
N MET A 117 16.18 18.91 24.60
CA MET A 117 16.07 18.88 23.13
C MET A 117 14.88 18.07 22.63
N ARG A 118 14.56 16.93 23.28
CA ARG A 118 13.37 16.14 22.96
C ARG A 118 12.10 16.96 23.12
N VAL A 119 11.96 17.65 24.24
CA VAL A 119 10.81 18.55 24.49
C VAL A 119 10.76 19.69 23.47
N GLY A 120 11.90 20.22 23.06
CA GLY A 120 11.97 21.26 22.02
C GLY A 120 11.49 20.76 20.67
N ILE A 121 11.93 19.56 20.26
CA ILE A 121 11.54 18.92 18.97
C ILE A 121 10.05 18.58 18.98
N THR A 122 9.53 17.98 20.07
CA THR A 122 8.11 17.65 20.17
C THR A 122 7.23 18.89 20.09
N ARG A 123 7.58 19.96 20.80
CA ARG A 123 6.86 21.24 20.69
C ARG A 123 6.94 21.86 19.29
N ALA A 124 8.11 21.83 18.65
CA ALA A 124 8.26 22.33 17.29
C ALA A 124 7.40 21.53 16.30
N LEU A 125 7.35 20.20 16.44
CA LEU A 125 6.49 19.33 15.64
C LEU A 125 5.00 19.61 15.89
N GLU A 126 4.59 19.78 17.13
CA GLU A 126 3.23 20.15 17.51
C GLU A 126 2.83 21.52 16.93
N HIS A 127 3.71 22.53 17.01
CA HIS A 127 3.45 23.85 16.43
C HIS A 127 3.37 23.82 14.90
N THR A 128 4.25 23.06 14.25
CA THR A 128 4.22 22.91 12.78
C THR A 128 3.01 22.12 12.33
N ALA A 129 2.62 21.15 13.12
CA ALA A 129 1.46 20.34 12.90
C ALA A 129 0.15 21.10 13.15
N ALA A 130 0.05 21.93 14.18
CA ALA A 130 -1.16 22.66 14.56
C ALA A 130 -1.66 23.65 13.50
N GLY A 131 -0.80 24.06 12.56
CA GLY A 131 -1.13 24.98 11.47
C GLY A 131 -1.63 24.32 10.19
N SER A 132 -1.52 23.00 10.04
CA SER A 132 -1.93 22.27 8.84
C SER A 132 -3.00 21.24 9.20
N GLY A 133 -4.15 21.24 8.52
CA GLY A 133 -5.19 20.20 8.73
C GLY A 133 -4.68 18.75 8.50
N LEU A 134 -3.45 18.59 7.99
CA LEU A 134 -2.73 17.31 7.89
C LEU A 134 -2.30 16.77 9.27
N SER A 135 -2.19 17.63 10.28
CA SER A 135 -1.82 17.19 11.63
C SER A 135 -2.90 16.33 12.27
N GLU A 136 -4.15 16.69 12.11
CA GLU A 136 -5.26 15.90 12.65
C GLU A 136 -5.27 14.48 12.07
N ILE A 137 -4.97 14.36 10.77
CA ILE A 137 -4.89 13.06 10.09
C ILE A 137 -3.67 12.27 10.56
N ALA A 138 -2.52 12.91 10.74
CA ALA A 138 -1.29 12.26 11.19
C ALA A 138 -1.39 11.74 12.64
N PHE A 139 -2.12 12.43 13.50
CA PHE A 139 -2.32 12.03 14.90
C PHE A 139 -3.54 11.14 15.13
N LEU A 140 -4.37 10.88 14.10
CA LEU A 140 -5.50 9.95 14.19
C LEU A 140 -5.15 8.60 14.83
N PRO A 141 -4.04 7.92 14.45
CA PRO A 141 -3.66 6.65 15.07
C PRO A 141 -3.37 6.78 16.56
N VAL A 142 -2.75 7.87 16.98
CA VAL A 142 -2.42 8.12 18.39
C VAL A 142 -3.70 8.32 19.20
N HIS A 143 -4.63 9.15 18.70
CA HIS A 143 -5.91 9.36 19.37
C HIS A 143 -6.77 8.08 19.39
N ALA A 144 -6.70 7.27 18.34
CA ALA A 144 -7.39 5.98 18.29
C ALA A 144 -6.84 5.02 19.37
N LEU A 145 -5.51 4.97 19.57
CA LEU A 145 -4.87 4.19 20.63
C LEU A 145 -5.24 4.67 22.03
N GLN A 146 -5.51 5.96 22.21
CA GLN A 146 -5.98 6.55 23.46
C GLN A 146 -7.47 6.25 23.76
N GLY A 147 -8.12 5.44 22.93
CA GLY A 147 -9.52 5.06 23.12
C GLY A 147 -10.54 6.07 22.58
N ASN A 148 -10.11 7.06 21.79
CA ASN A 148 -11.03 7.99 21.16
C ASN A 148 -11.79 7.28 20.03
N ALA A 149 -13.05 6.91 20.27
CA ALA A 149 -13.90 6.19 19.33
C ALA A 149 -14.10 6.94 18.01
N ARG A 150 -14.18 8.28 18.04
CA ARG A 150 -14.32 9.08 16.83
C ARG A 150 -13.07 9.01 15.96
N ALA A 151 -11.90 9.14 16.56
CA ALA A 151 -10.62 9.01 15.84
C ALA A 151 -10.47 7.61 15.25
N LEU A 152 -10.85 6.57 16.00
CA LEU A 152 -10.80 5.18 15.54
C LEU A 152 -11.74 4.95 14.35
N THR A 153 -12.98 5.41 14.40
CA THR A 153 -13.93 5.26 13.29
C THR A 153 -13.47 5.99 12.03
N VAL A 154 -12.95 7.21 12.17
CA VAL A 154 -12.38 7.96 11.04
C VAL A 154 -11.17 7.24 10.45
N LEU A 155 -10.28 6.72 11.30
CA LEU A 155 -9.10 5.97 10.86
C LEU A 155 -9.48 4.71 10.09
N ILE A 156 -10.46 3.93 10.59
CA ILE A 156 -10.97 2.73 9.90
C ILE A 156 -11.58 3.11 8.55
N ALA A 157 -12.46 4.12 8.53
CA ALA A 157 -13.10 4.55 7.29
C ALA A 157 -12.08 5.03 6.25
N LEU A 158 -11.10 5.82 6.67
CA LEU A 158 -10.04 6.34 5.80
C LEU A 158 -9.16 5.21 5.26
N SER A 159 -8.75 4.26 6.11
CA SER A 159 -7.90 3.15 5.71
C SER A 159 -8.60 2.21 4.72
N VAL A 160 -9.87 1.88 4.95
CA VAL A 160 -10.67 1.05 4.05
C VAL A 160 -10.91 1.77 2.72
N LEU A 161 -11.24 3.06 2.75
CA LEU A 161 -11.46 3.87 1.55
C LEU A 161 -10.19 3.94 0.68
N LEU A 162 -9.05 4.27 1.28
CA LEU A 162 -7.78 4.38 0.56
C LEU A 162 -7.33 3.03 0.02
N PHE A 163 -7.51 1.95 0.79
CA PHE A 163 -7.20 0.60 0.34
C PHE A 163 -8.08 0.19 -0.85
N ALA A 164 -9.39 0.39 -0.77
CA ALA A 164 -10.30 0.11 -1.87
C ALA A 164 -9.98 0.94 -3.13
N LEU A 165 -9.65 2.22 -2.94
CA LEU A 165 -9.24 3.10 -4.04
C LEU A 165 -7.94 2.60 -4.69
N ALA A 166 -6.92 2.28 -3.91
CA ALA A 166 -5.64 1.77 -4.41
C ALA A 166 -5.83 0.47 -5.21
N VAL A 167 -6.62 -0.48 -4.69
CA VAL A 167 -6.93 -1.73 -5.37
C VAL A 167 -7.67 -1.49 -6.68
N ASN A 168 -8.69 -0.63 -6.69
CA ASN A 168 -9.47 -0.32 -7.91
C ASN A 168 -8.63 0.37 -8.98
N VAL A 169 -7.81 1.36 -8.59
CA VAL A 169 -6.91 2.05 -9.53
C VAL A 169 -5.91 1.07 -10.14
N LEU A 170 -5.32 0.19 -9.32
CA LEU A 170 -4.37 -0.83 -9.78
C LEU A 170 -5.06 -1.84 -10.72
N ALA A 171 -6.27 -2.29 -10.38
CA ALA A 171 -7.04 -3.23 -11.19
C ALA A 171 -7.34 -2.68 -12.60
N ASN A 172 -7.79 -1.44 -12.67
CA ASN A 172 -8.10 -0.79 -13.93
C ASN A 172 -6.85 -0.61 -14.81
N ARG A 173 -5.72 -0.27 -14.20
CA ARG A 173 -4.44 -0.11 -14.90
C ARG A 173 -3.88 -1.44 -15.38
N PHE A 174 -4.00 -2.49 -14.56
CA PHE A 174 -3.56 -3.83 -14.93
C PHE A 174 -4.40 -4.41 -16.06
N ALA A 175 -5.71 -4.23 -16.03
CA ALA A 175 -6.60 -4.65 -17.10
C ALA A 175 -6.27 -3.95 -18.43
N ALA A 176 -6.01 -2.64 -18.39
CA ALA A 176 -5.61 -1.88 -19.59
C ALA A 176 -4.27 -2.36 -20.15
N ALA A 177 -3.27 -2.64 -19.30
CA ALA A 177 -1.97 -3.15 -19.71
C ALA A 177 -2.05 -4.58 -20.27
N ALA A 178 -2.89 -5.44 -19.70
CA ALA A 178 -3.12 -6.79 -20.20
C ALA A 178 -3.78 -6.79 -21.59
N LEU A 179 -4.77 -5.93 -21.81
CA LEU A 179 -5.41 -5.75 -23.12
C LEU A 179 -4.42 -5.22 -24.16
N ALA A 180 -3.53 -4.31 -23.80
CA ALA A 180 -2.49 -3.82 -24.69
C ALA A 180 -1.45 -4.90 -25.05
N ALA A 181 -1.12 -5.80 -24.12
CA ALA A 181 -0.15 -6.88 -24.32
C ALA A 181 -0.70 -8.03 -25.17
N THR A 182 -2.03 -8.29 -25.13
CA THR A 182 -2.66 -9.36 -25.91
C THR A 182 -2.91 -8.97 -27.38
N GLY A 183 -2.53 -7.75 -27.78
CA GLY A 183 -2.64 -7.33 -29.18
C GLY A 183 -4.07 -7.38 -29.74
N ALA A 184 -5.09 -7.37 -28.90
CA ALA A 184 -6.47 -7.25 -29.33
C ALA A 184 -6.61 -5.91 -30.06
N PRO A 185 -6.90 -5.88 -31.37
CA PRO A 185 -7.03 -4.64 -32.11
C PRO A 185 -8.15 -3.85 -31.44
N SER A 186 -7.79 -2.70 -30.89
CA SER A 186 -8.78 -1.71 -30.47
C SER A 186 -9.70 -1.51 -31.66
N GLY A 187 -11.02 -1.70 -31.48
CA GLY A 187 -12.00 -1.77 -32.54
C GLY A 187 -12.18 -0.51 -33.40
N ARG A 188 -11.11 0.26 -33.60
CA ARG A 188 -11.05 1.47 -34.41
C ARG A 188 -10.34 1.31 -35.75
N ASP A 189 -9.60 0.21 -35.97
CA ASP A 189 -8.92 -0.03 -37.26
C ASP A 189 -9.61 -1.10 -38.15
N ARG A 190 -10.92 -1.21 -38.07
CA ARG A 190 -11.69 -1.94 -39.08
C ARG A 190 -12.12 -1.07 -40.24
N ALA A 191 -11.29 -0.11 -40.63
CA ALA A 191 -11.51 0.65 -41.85
C ALA A 191 -10.40 0.31 -42.86
N THR A 192 -10.78 -0.54 -43.85
CA THR A 192 -10.24 -0.56 -45.21
C THR A 192 -8.73 -0.70 -45.40
N GLY A 193 -8.23 -1.94 -45.35
CA GLY A 193 -7.01 -2.29 -46.05
C GLY A 193 -7.30 -3.48 -46.99
N PRO A 194 -6.92 -3.43 -48.30
CA PRO A 194 -7.20 -4.50 -49.22
C PRO A 194 -6.44 -5.78 -48.83
N ARG A 195 -7.19 -6.89 -48.72
CA ARG A 195 -6.64 -8.22 -48.51
C ARG A 195 -5.64 -8.54 -49.63
N ARG A 196 -4.35 -8.42 -49.37
CA ARG A 196 -3.28 -8.97 -50.19
C ARG A 196 -3.36 -10.50 -50.08
N GLY A 197 -3.95 -11.16 -51.09
CA GLY A 197 -3.97 -12.61 -51.24
C GLY A 197 -2.55 -13.17 -51.30
N ILE A 198 -2.24 -14.07 -50.41
CA ILE A 198 -0.98 -14.84 -50.41
C ILE A 198 -1.08 -15.79 -51.64
N ARG A 199 -0.35 -15.49 -52.71
CA ARG A 199 -0.16 -16.41 -53.87
C ARG A 199 0.89 -17.44 -53.45
N PHE A 200 0.46 -18.66 -53.19
CA PHE A 200 1.35 -19.82 -53.16
C PHE A 200 1.85 -20.09 -54.58
N ARG A 201 3.15 -19.93 -54.79
CA ARG A 201 3.83 -20.29 -56.03
C ARG A 201 4.24 -21.76 -55.88
N SER A 202 3.49 -22.67 -56.48
CA SER A 202 3.90 -24.07 -56.69
C SER A 202 5.00 -24.11 -57.72
N SER A 203 6.23 -24.44 -57.35
CA SER A 203 7.31 -24.83 -58.25
C SER A 203 7.26 -26.34 -58.43
N LEU A 204 6.95 -26.77 -59.66
CA LEU A 204 7.29 -28.07 -60.22
C LEU A 204 8.76 -28.08 -60.54
#